data_283f68a1321d2aca80b9fa61293b7052
#
_entry.id   283f68a1321d2aca80b9fa61293b7052
#
_cell.length_a   1.000
_cell.length_b   1.000
_cell.length_c   1.000
_cell.angle_alpha   90.00
_cell.angle_beta   90.00
_cell.angle_gamma   90.00
#
_symmetry.space_group_name_H-M   'P 1'
#
loop_
_entity.id
_entity.type
_entity.pdbx_description
1 polymer ?
#
loop_
_entity_poly.entity_id
_entity_poly.type
_entity_poly.pdbx_seq_one_letter_code
_entity_poly.pdbx_strand_id
1 'polypeptide(L)'
;MPMVEFKHVEKYYGKFHALKNINLTFEKGEVVVVIGPSGSGKSTMLRCINGLEDITSGELLVNEKNLHSKEVKLKEIRKNIGMVFQHFNLYPNKTALENITLAPIKVLKQSSQEATKVAEKLLDRVDMLDKKDSYPSMLSGGQQQRIAIARGLAMNPDLLLFDEPTSALDPEMIGDVLNVMKKIARDGMSMIVVTHEMGFAKEVADRIIFMAEGEVLEDTRDVKGFFDKPQDERAQQFVSKVINH
;
A
#
# COMPACT_ATOMS: atom_id res chain seq x y z
N MET A 1 -11.06 -12.63 -12.47
CA MET A 1 -9.80 -12.26 -13.15
C MET A 1 -8.99 -11.44 -12.16
N PRO A 2 -7.69 -11.70 -12.02
CA PRO A 2 -6.86 -11.00 -11.05
C PRO A 2 -6.80 -9.50 -11.36
N MET A 3 -6.76 -8.70 -10.30
CA MET A 3 -6.59 -7.24 -10.38
C MET A 3 -5.15 -6.86 -10.76
N VAL A 4 -4.17 -7.60 -10.22
CA VAL A 4 -2.75 -7.45 -10.54
C VAL A 4 -2.16 -8.83 -10.81
N GLU A 5 -1.34 -8.95 -11.84
CA GLU A 5 -0.67 -10.20 -12.20
C GLU A 5 0.78 -9.95 -12.62
N PHE A 6 1.70 -10.58 -11.90
CA PHE A 6 3.13 -10.64 -12.24
C PHE A 6 3.42 -11.97 -12.93
N LYS A 7 4.08 -11.94 -14.08
CA LYS A 7 4.51 -13.11 -14.86
C LYS A 7 6.00 -13.01 -15.14
N HIS A 8 6.78 -13.85 -14.47
CA HIS A 8 8.23 -13.93 -14.61
C HIS A 8 8.91 -12.56 -14.52
N VAL A 9 8.45 -11.73 -13.56
CA VAL A 9 8.93 -10.35 -13.46
C VAL A 9 10.30 -10.31 -12.81
N GLU A 10 11.21 -9.60 -13.51
CA GLU A 10 12.56 -9.32 -13.08
C GLU A 10 12.76 -7.81 -12.89
N LYS A 11 13.49 -7.42 -11.84
CA LYS A 11 13.91 -6.04 -11.64
C LYS A 11 15.36 -5.96 -11.26
N TYR A 12 16.12 -5.18 -12.00
CA TYR A 12 17.51 -4.87 -11.72
C TYR A 12 17.71 -3.37 -11.46
N TYR A 13 18.57 -3.04 -10.50
CA TYR A 13 19.17 -1.72 -10.32
C TYR A 13 20.67 -1.85 -10.61
N GLY A 14 21.08 -1.57 -11.84
CA GLY A 14 22.42 -1.86 -12.31
C GLY A 14 22.73 -3.35 -12.18
N LYS A 15 23.65 -3.74 -11.28
CA LYS A 15 24.02 -5.15 -11.01
C LYS A 15 23.18 -5.78 -9.91
N PHE A 16 22.43 -5.00 -9.15
CA PHE A 16 21.62 -5.50 -8.04
C PHE A 16 20.30 -6.07 -8.54
N HIS A 17 20.06 -7.35 -8.29
CA HIS A 17 18.84 -8.07 -8.68
C HIS A 17 17.79 -7.96 -7.57
N ALA A 18 16.90 -6.99 -7.72
CA ALA A 18 15.93 -6.60 -6.68
C ALA A 18 14.67 -7.47 -6.67
N LEU A 19 14.19 -7.92 -7.85
CA LEU A 19 13.09 -8.87 -7.96
C LEU A 19 13.51 -9.97 -8.91
N LYS A 20 13.30 -11.23 -8.50
CA LYS A 20 13.76 -12.43 -9.20
C LYS A 20 12.57 -13.33 -9.50
N ASN A 21 12.24 -13.46 -10.77
CA ASN A 21 11.20 -14.37 -11.28
C ASN A 21 9.89 -14.28 -10.49
N ILE A 22 9.41 -13.07 -10.22
CA ILE A 22 8.19 -12.87 -9.46
C ILE A 22 6.98 -13.34 -10.29
N ASN A 23 6.22 -14.29 -9.72
CA ASN A 23 4.97 -14.81 -10.25
C ASN A 23 3.91 -14.70 -9.16
N LEU A 24 3.01 -13.73 -9.24
CA LEU A 24 1.99 -13.43 -8.24
C LEU A 24 0.71 -12.95 -8.91
N THR A 25 -0.41 -13.25 -8.30
CA THR A 25 -1.72 -12.69 -8.65
C THR A 25 -2.35 -12.08 -7.42
N PHE A 26 -3.10 -10.98 -7.58
CA PHE A 26 -3.84 -10.32 -6.50
C PHE A 26 -5.29 -10.17 -6.95
N GLU A 27 -6.21 -10.64 -6.10
CA GLU A 27 -7.64 -10.64 -6.39
C GLU A 27 -8.35 -9.40 -5.84
N LYS A 28 -9.52 -9.09 -6.40
CA LYS A 28 -10.34 -7.98 -5.91
C LYS A 28 -10.95 -8.33 -4.54
N GLY A 29 -10.92 -7.36 -3.62
CA GLY A 29 -11.46 -7.49 -2.27
C GLY A 29 -10.53 -8.24 -1.30
N GLU A 30 -9.32 -8.64 -1.74
CA GLU A 30 -8.34 -9.34 -0.91
C GLU A 30 -7.42 -8.35 -0.18
N VAL A 31 -7.15 -8.60 1.08
CA VAL A 31 -6.12 -7.91 1.86
C VAL A 31 -4.88 -8.79 1.90
N VAL A 32 -3.87 -8.42 1.11
CA VAL A 32 -2.60 -9.16 1.05
C VAL A 32 -1.55 -8.41 1.85
N VAL A 33 -0.92 -9.08 2.80
CA VAL A 33 0.19 -8.53 3.56
C VAL A 33 1.50 -9.14 3.08
N VAL A 34 2.46 -8.27 2.73
CA VAL A 34 3.79 -8.65 2.25
C VAL A 34 4.80 -8.34 3.35
N ILE A 35 5.49 -9.36 3.82
CA ILE A 35 6.46 -9.29 4.90
C ILE A 35 7.81 -9.88 4.50
N GLY A 36 8.84 -9.59 5.27
CA GLY A 36 10.20 -10.09 5.04
C GLY A 36 11.27 -9.08 5.46
N PRO A 37 12.55 -9.46 5.47
CA PRO A 37 13.65 -8.59 5.90
C PRO A 37 13.79 -7.33 5.04
N SER A 38 14.45 -6.31 5.59
CA SER A 38 14.78 -5.09 4.83
C SER A 38 15.63 -5.45 3.60
N GLY A 39 15.36 -4.78 2.47
CA GLY A 39 16.06 -5.05 1.21
C GLY A 39 15.56 -6.29 0.44
N SER A 40 14.51 -6.99 0.89
CA SER A 40 13.99 -8.18 0.21
C SER A 40 13.18 -7.89 -1.08
N GLY A 41 12.99 -6.63 -1.48
CA GLY A 41 12.29 -6.27 -2.71
C GLY A 41 10.81 -5.87 -2.53
N LYS A 42 10.24 -5.91 -1.32
CA LYS A 42 8.81 -5.62 -1.05
C LYS A 42 8.35 -4.27 -1.60
N SER A 43 9.01 -3.19 -1.21
CA SER A 43 8.69 -1.84 -1.69
C SER A 43 8.91 -1.68 -3.19
N THR A 44 9.93 -2.34 -3.76
CA THR A 44 10.17 -2.36 -5.22
C THR A 44 8.99 -3.04 -5.93
N MET A 45 8.57 -4.22 -5.47
CA MET A 45 7.42 -4.93 -6.03
C MET A 45 6.16 -4.07 -5.97
N LEU A 46 5.89 -3.45 -4.81
CA LEU A 46 4.74 -2.58 -4.62
C LEU A 46 4.76 -1.38 -5.58
N ARG A 47 5.93 -0.74 -5.76
CA ARG A 47 6.09 0.42 -6.64
C ARG A 47 6.02 0.07 -8.13
N CYS A 48 6.29 -1.16 -8.50
CA CYS A 48 6.05 -1.62 -9.86
C CYS A 48 4.56 -1.64 -10.21
N ILE A 49 3.66 -1.98 -9.26
CA ILE A 49 2.21 -2.06 -9.49
C ILE A 49 1.60 -0.73 -9.94
N ASN A 50 2.08 0.40 -9.42
CA ASN A 50 1.59 1.72 -9.83
C ASN A 50 2.48 2.42 -10.86
N GLY A 51 3.49 1.71 -11.39
CA GLY A 51 4.44 2.22 -12.38
C GLY A 51 5.35 3.33 -11.86
N LEU A 52 5.61 3.41 -10.55
CA LEU A 52 6.67 4.26 -9.99
C LEU A 52 8.05 3.67 -10.23
N GLU A 53 8.11 2.34 -10.36
CA GLU A 53 9.29 1.59 -10.76
C GLU A 53 8.96 0.77 -12.00
N ASP A 54 9.86 0.77 -12.99
CA ASP A 54 9.74 -0.08 -14.17
C ASP A 54 10.33 -1.46 -13.89
N ILE A 55 9.70 -2.52 -14.39
CA ILE A 55 10.31 -3.86 -14.41
C ILE A 55 11.40 -3.92 -15.47
N THR A 56 12.36 -4.84 -15.32
CA THR A 56 13.42 -5.04 -16.32
C THR A 56 12.99 -6.01 -17.42
N SER A 57 12.27 -7.08 -17.04
CA SER A 57 11.70 -8.07 -17.97
C SER A 57 10.52 -8.78 -17.33
N GLY A 58 9.81 -9.61 -18.10
CA GLY A 58 8.56 -10.25 -17.71
C GLY A 58 7.34 -9.41 -18.09
N GLU A 59 6.19 -9.72 -17.50
CA GLU A 59 4.94 -8.99 -17.72
C GLU A 59 4.32 -8.60 -16.38
N LEU A 60 3.83 -7.36 -16.30
CA LEU A 60 3.03 -6.87 -15.18
C LEU A 60 1.72 -6.31 -15.70
N LEU A 61 0.64 -7.01 -15.36
CA LEU A 61 -0.71 -6.60 -15.75
C LEU A 61 -1.44 -6.00 -14.55
N VAL A 62 -2.16 -4.91 -14.80
CA VAL A 62 -3.07 -4.29 -13.84
C VAL A 62 -4.41 -4.10 -14.54
N ASN A 63 -5.47 -4.71 -14.01
CA ASN A 63 -6.78 -4.78 -14.66
C ASN A 63 -6.62 -5.17 -16.14
N GLU A 64 -5.90 -6.28 -16.41
CA GLU A 64 -5.61 -6.85 -17.73
C GLU A 64 -4.75 -5.98 -18.67
N LYS A 65 -4.31 -4.81 -18.22
CA LYS A 65 -3.47 -3.91 -19.01
C LYS A 65 -2.00 -4.10 -18.64
N ASN A 66 -1.17 -4.47 -19.62
CA ASN A 66 0.27 -4.56 -19.42
C ASN A 66 0.86 -3.16 -19.25
N LEU A 67 1.42 -2.88 -18.06
CA LEU A 67 1.95 -1.56 -17.70
C LEU A 67 3.08 -1.07 -18.60
N HIS A 68 3.79 -1.98 -19.26
CA HIS A 68 4.93 -1.68 -20.13
C HIS A 68 4.55 -1.62 -21.62
N SER A 69 3.26 -1.80 -21.95
CA SER A 69 2.76 -1.58 -23.29
C SER A 69 2.78 -0.09 -23.63
N LYS A 70 3.27 0.25 -24.85
CA LYS A 70 3.28 1.63 -25.35
C LYS A 70 1.88 2.27 -25.43
N GLU A 71 0.84 1.46 -25.46
CA GLU A 71 -0.56 1.89 -25.54
C GLU A 71 -1.12 2.29 -24.18
N VAL A 72 -0.52 1.82 -23.08
CA VAL A 72 -1.01 2.07 -21.71
C VAL A 72 -0.50 3.42 -21.20
N LYS A 73 -1.43 4.28 -20.84
CA LYS A 73 -1.14 5.56 -20.18
C LYS A 73 -1.11 5.34 -18.67
N LEU A 74 0.06 5.36 -18.05
CA LEU A 74 0.22 5.16 -16.59
C LEU A 74 -0.70 6.04 -15.75
N LYS A 75 -1.04 7.25 -16.21
CA LYS A 75 -2.00 8.13 -15.52
C LYS A 75 -3.40 7.50 -15.37
N GLU A 76 -3.82 6.66 -16.32
CA GLU A 76 -5.13 5.99 -16.24
C GLU A 76 -5.08 4.82 -15.24
N ILE A 77 -3.96 4.13 -15.14
CA ILE A 77 -3.72 3.10 -14.12
C ILE A 77 -3.71 3.72 -12.73
N ARG A 78 -2.95 4.82 -12.54
CA ARG A 78 -2.79 5.51 -11.26
C ARG A 78 -4.09 6.16 -10.74
N LYS A 79 -5.09 6.37 -11.58
CA LYS A 79 -6.42 6.83 -11.13
C LYS A 79 -7.12 5.79 -10.24
N ASN A 80 -6.90 4.51 -10.55
CA ASN A 80 -7.58 3.38 -9.91
C ASN A 80 -6.73 2.72 -8.80
N ILE A 81 -5.52 3.22 -8.56
CA ILE A 81 -4.61 2.71 -7.53
C ILE A 81 -4.20 3.85 -6.61
N GLY A 82 -4.64 3.79 -5.36
CA GLY A 82 -4.13 4.67 -4.31
C GLY A 82 -2.81 4.14 -3.76
N MET A 83 -1.93 5.04 -3.33
CA MET A 83 -0.69 4.65 -2.66
C MET A 83 -0.44 5.54 -1.44
N VAL A 84 -0.13 4.87 -0.33
CA VAL A 84 0.26 5.45 0.95
C VAL A 84 1.72 5.06 1.21
N PHE A 85 2.56 6.06 1.39
CA PHE A 85 4.01 5.90 1.54
C PHE A 85 4.43 5.88 3.01
N GLN A 86 5.62 5.40 3.27
CA GLN A 86 6.31 5.47 4.56
C GLN A 86 6.42 6.92 5.07
N HIS A 87 6.85 7.84 4.19
CA HIS A 87 6.80 9.27 4.44
C HIS A 87 5.47 9.79 3.88
N PHE A 88 4.76 10.60 4.63
CA PHE A 88 3.39 11.03 4.38
C PHE A 88 3.18 11.71 3.02
N ASN A 89 4.24 12.37 2.50
CA ASN A 89 4.27 13.04 1.19
C ASN A 89 3.10 14.02 0.98
N LEU A 90 2.65 14.67 2.05
CA LEU A 90 1.66 15.73 1.94
C LEU A 90 2.29 16.98 1.33
N TYR A 91 1.49 17.72 0.56
CA TYR A 91 1.89 19.03 0.05
C TYR A 91 1.97 20.02 1.21
N PRO A 92 3.17 20.54 1.56
CA PRO A 92 3.37 21.34 2.78
C PRO A 92 2.67 22.69 2.75
N ASN A 93 2.40 23.22 1.56
CA ASN A 93 1.73 24.50 1.32
C ASN A 93 0.21 24.35 1.11
N LYS A 94 -0.38 23.21 1.46
CA LYS A 94 -1.80 22.90 1.35
C LYS A 94 -2.33 22.38 2.67
N THR A 95 -3.57 22.76 3.00
CA THR A 95 -4.27 22.21 4.16
C THR A 95 -4.57 20.71 3.99
N ALA A 96 -5.04 20.05 5.04
CA ALA A 96 -5.48 18.67 4.98
C ALA A 96 -6.57 18.48 3.91
N LEU A 97 -7.58 19.35 3.90
CA LEU A 97 -8.66 19.34 2.92
C LEU A 97 -8.14 19.53 1.48
N GLU A 98 -7.24 20.49 1.27
CA GLU A 98 -6.66 20.75 -0.05
C GLU A 98 -5.77 19.61 -0.54
N ASN A 99 -5.06 18.92 0.35
CA ASN A 99 -4.29 17.73 0.01
C ASN A 99 -5.18 16.62 -0.55
N ILE A 100 -6.38 16.45 0.00
CA ILE A 100 -7.33 15.41 -0.42
C ILE A 100 -8.08 15.82 -1.70
N THR A 101 -8.48 17.08 -1.82
CA THR A 101 -9.30 17.57 -2.95
C THR A 101 -8.51 17.78 -4.24
N LEU A 102 -7.18 17.94 -4.16
CA LEU A 102 -6.35 18.31 -5.32
C LEU A 102 -6.49 17.35 -6.49
N ALA A 103 -6.36 16.05 -6.25
CA ALA A 103 -6.40 15.03 -7.31
C ALA A 103 -7.83 14.88 -7.91
N PRO A 104 -8.91 14.77 -7.13
CA PRO A 104 -10.27 14.79 -7.64
C PRO A 104 -10.57 15.98 -8.56
N ILE A 105 -10.18 17.19 -8.17
CA ILE A 105 -10.40 18.40 -8.98
C ILE A 105 -9.53 18.38 -10.25
N LYS A 106 -8.24 18.10 -10.13
CA LYS A 106 -7.30 18.22 -11.26
C LYS A 106 -7.39 17.07 -12.25
N VAL A 107 -7.60 15.84 -11.76
CA VAL A 107 -7.54 14.61 -12.56
C VAL A 107 -8.94 14.15 -12.96
N LEU A 108 -9.92 14.09 -12.02
CA LEU A 108 -11.28 13.65 -12.30
C LEU A 108 -12.19 14.80 -12.81
N LYS A 109 -11.70 16.06 -12.76
CA LYS A 109 -12.43 17.25 -13.15
C LYS A 109 -13.71 17.48 -12.33
N GLN A 110 -13.74 16.97 -11.10
CA GLN A 110 -14.83 17.25 -10.17
C GLN A 110 -14.88 18.73 -9.82
N SER A 111 -16.09 19.24 -9.55
CA SER A 111 -16.24 20.57 -9.00
C SER A 111 -15.61 20.69 -7.60
N SER A 112 -15.17 21.87 -7.23
CA SER A 112 -14.61 22.10 -5.89
C SER A 112 -15.59 21.67 -4.78
N GLN A 113 -16.89 21.95 -4.97
CA GLN A 113 -17.92 21.60 -4.00
C GLN A 113 -18.10 20.09 -3.83
N GLU A 114 -18.09 19.31 -4.92
CA GLU A 114 -18.18 17.85 -4.88
C GLU A 114 -16.93 17.25 -4.21
N ALA A 115 -15.74 17.69 -4.64
CA ALA A 115 -14.47 17.23 -4.07
C ALA A 115 -14.37 17.53 -2.56
N THR A 116 -14.83 18.72 -2.12
CA THR A 116 -14.88 19.10 -0.70
C THR A 116 -15.79 18.16 0.10
N LYS A 117 -17.01 17.89 -0.39
CA LYS A 117 -17.95 16.98 0.29
C LYS A 117 -17.37 15.56 0.45
N VAL A 118 -16.68 15.06 -0.58
CA VAL A 118 -16.01 13.75 -0.51
C VAL A 118 -14.85 13.79 0.48
N ALA A 119 -14.04 14.83 0.42
CA ALA A 119 -12.87 14.97 1.29
C ALA A 119 -13.27 15.10 2.77
N GLU A 120 -14.32 15.84 3.11
CA GLU A 120 -14.83 15.94 4.49
C GLU A 120 -15.31 14.59 5.03
N LYS A 121 -16.01 13.77 4.21
CA LYS A 121 -16.40 12.41 4.60
C LYS A 121 -15.16 11.50 4.82
N LEU A 122 -14.12 11.65 3.98
CA LEU A 122 -12.89 10.88 4.14
C LEU A 122 -12.09 11.33 5.36
N LEU A 123 -12.05 12.62 5.66
CA LEU A 123 -11.45 13.15 6.88
C LEU A 123 -12.18 12.66 8.14
N ASP A 124 -13.50 12.62 8.12
CA ASP A 124 -14.30 12.05 9.19
C ASP A 124 -14.00 10.56 9.40
N ARG A 125 -13.91 9.79 8.29
CA ARG A 125 -13.60 8.35 8.33
C ARG A 125 -12.22 8.03 8.94
N VAL A 126 -11.27 8.95 8.87
CA VAL A 126 -9.93 8.82 9.45
C VAL A 126 -9.75 9.62 10.75
N ASP A 127 -10.83 10.08 11.35
CA ASP A 127 -10.88 10.86 12.60
C ASP A 127 -10.02 12.15 12.54
N MET A 128 -10.13 12.90 11.41
CA MET A 128 -9.34 14.11 11.12
C MET A 128 -10.17 15.31 10.62
N LEU A 129 -11.51 15.27 10.76
CA LEU A 129 -12.38 16.33 10.23
C LEU A 129 -12.14 17.68 10.90
N ASP A 130 -11.85 17.69 12.22
CA ASP A 130 -11.51 18.88 12.99
C ASP A 130 -10.20 19.55 12.57
N LYS A 131 -9.34 18.84 11.83
CA LYS A 131 -8.05 19.29 11.31
C LYS A 131 -8.06 19.64 9.82
N LYS A 132 -9.24 19.73 9.20
CA LYS A 132 -9.37 19.95 7.74
C LYS A 132 -8.62 21.16 7.22
N ASP A 133 -8.54 22.21 8.02
CA ASP A 133 -7.90 23.49 7.66
C ASP A 133 -6.44 23.60 8.16
N SER A 134 -5.91 22.54 8.82
CA SER A 134 -4.53 22.51 9.32
C SER A 134 -3.54 22.20 8.20
N TYR A 135 -2.37 22.83 8.26
CA TYR A 135 -1.24 22.51 7.39
C TYR A 135 -0.43 21.34 7.95
N PRO A 136 0.28 20.56 7.10
CA PRO A 136 1.09 19.42 7.57
C PRO A 136 2.05 19.74 8.72
N SER A 137 2.67 20.91 8.73
CA SER A 137 3.57 21.34 9.82
C SER A 137 2.90 21.51 11.18
N MET A 138 1.58 21.56 11.24
CA MET A 138 0.77 21.69 12.47
C MET A 138 0.25 20.34 12.98
N LEU A 139 0.63 19.24 12.30
CA LEU A 139 0.07 17.90 12.54
C LEU A 139 1.14 16.93 13.01
N SER A 140 0.80 16.02 13.91
CA SER A 140 1.67 14.92 14.28
C SER A 140 1.88 13.94 13.12
N GLY A 141 2.89 13.08 13.19
CA GLY A 141 3.17 12.07 12.16
C GLY A 141 1.96 11.16 11.90
N GLY A 142 1.33 10.66 12.96
CA GLY A 142 0.13 9.83 12.83
C GLY A 142 -1.07 10.56 12.21
N GLN A 143 -1.24 11.85 12.53
CA GLN A 143 -2.26 12.70 11.89
C GLN A 143 -1.97 12.91 10.40
N GLN A 144 -0.72 13.19 10.04
CA GLN A 144 -0.32 13.32 8.63
C GLN A 144 -0.54 12.02 7.87
N GLN A 145 -0.25 10.87 8.47
CA GLN A 145 -0.45 9.57 7.84
C GLN A 145 -1.92 9.26 7.62
N ARG A 146 -2.79 9.56 8.59
CA ARG A 146 -4.24 9.40 8.42
C ARG A 146 -4.78 10.28 7.29
N ILE A 147 -4.29 11.49 7.13
CA ILE A 147 -4.63 12.37 5.99
C ILE A 147 -4.07 11.81 4.68
N ALA A 148 -2.87 11.23 4.66
CA ALA A 148 -2.31 10.57 3.49
C ALA A 148 -3.16 9.36 3.05
N ILE A 149 -3.70 8.60 4.00
CA ILE A 149 -4.66 7.52 3.73
C ILE A 149 -5.95 8.09 3.11
N ALA A 150 -6.55 9.13 3.70
CA ALA A 150 -7.74 9.78 3.15
C ALA A 150 -7.49 10.31 1.73
N ARG A 151 -6.31 10.90 1.47
CA ARG A 151 -5.90 11.33 0.12
C ARG A 151 -5.81 10.15 -0.85
N GLY A 152 -5.27 9.00 -0.41
CA GLY A 152 -5.23 7.78 -1.22
C GLY A 152 -6.61 7.28 -1.63
N LEU A 153 -7.60 7.42 -0.75
CA LEU A 153 -8.99 7.03 -0.99
C LEU A 153 -9.78 8.04 -1.86
N ALA A 154 -9.32 9.30 -1.96
CA ALA A 154 -10.09 10.38 -2.58
C ALA A 154 -10.39 10.18 -4.07
N MET A 155 -9.58 9.39 -4.76
CA MET A 155 -9.79 9.02 -6.16
C MET A 155 -10.76 7.85 -6.34
N ASN A 156 -11.33 7.31 -5.25
CA ASN A 156 -12.13 6.08 -5.23
C ASN A 156 -11.42 4.91 -5.94
N PRO A 157 -10.21 4.54 -5.50
CA PRO A 157 -9.42 3.52 -6.15
C PRO A 157 -10.02 2.12 -5.95
N ASP A 158 -9.73 1.20 -6.90
CA ASP A 158 -10.03 -0.22 -6.75
C ASP A 158 -9.03 -0.94 -5.83
N LEU A 159 -7.80 -0.42 -5.72
CA LEU A 159 -6.69 -0.99 -4.96
C LEU A 159 -5.97 0.11 -4.17
N LEU A 160 -5.67 -0.17 -2.91
CA LEU A 160 -4.85 0.70 -2.05
C LEU A 160 -3.55 0.00 -1.67
N LEU A 161 -2.43 0.62 -2.03
CA LEU A 161 -1.09 0.14 -1.74
C LEU A 161 -0.53 0.86 -0.50
N PHE A 162 0.06 0.12 0.44
CA PHE A 162 0.71 0.66 1.63
C PHE A 162 2.18 0.23 1.67
N ASP A 163 3.09 1.18 1.60
CA ASP A 163 4.53 0.97 1.68
C ASP A 163 5.03 1.38 3.07
N GLU A 164 5.05 0.45 4.01
CA GLU A 164 5.49 0.62 5.41
C GLU A 164 4.85 1.85 6.10
N PRO A 165 3.51 1.92 6.19
CA PRO A 165 2.79 3.14 6.59
C PRO A 165 3.03 3.59 8.04
N THR A 166 3.64 2.77 8.88
CA THR A 166 3.88 3.05 10.31
C THR A 166 5.35 3.25 10.66
N SER A 167 6.28 2.92 9.75
CA SER A 167 7.72 2.87 10.07
C SER A 167 8.36 4.24 10.36
N ALA A 168 7.71 5.35 9.99
CA ALA A 168 8.16 6.71 10.29
C ALA A 168 7.40 7.35 11.47
N LEU A 169 6.65 6.54 12.24
CA LEU A 169 5.81 7.02 13.34
C LEU A 169 6.40 6.66 14.71
N ASP A 170 6.12 7.51 15.69
CA ASP A 170 6.35 7.17 17.10
C ASP A 170 5.40 6.03 17.52
N PRO A 171 5.85 5.11 18.41
CA PRO A 171 5.07 3.94 18.82
C PRO A 171 3.65 4.25 19.31
N GLU A 172 3.47 5.37 20.01
CA GLU A 172 2.17 5.81 20.53
C GLU A 172 1.15 6.18 19.45
N MET A 173 1.62 6.50 18.22
CA MET A 173 0.78 6.91 17.08
C MET A 173 0.42 5.75 16.15
N ILE A 174 1.12 4.63 16.24
CA ILE A 174 0.94 3.46 15.35
C ILE A 174 -0.48 2.91 15.46
N GLY A 175 -1.00 2.78 16.68
CA GLY A 175 -2.31 2.20 16.95
C GLY A 175 -3.46 2.88 16.20
N ASP A 176 -3.47 4.21 16.17
CA ASP A 176 -4.50 4.99 15.49
C ASP A 176 -4.50 4.75 13.97
N VAL A 177 -3.30 4.73 13.36
CA VAL A 177 -3.15 4.48 11.91
C VAL A 177 -3.59 3.06 11.56
N LEU A 178 -3.17 2.06 12.34
CA LEU A 178 -3.58 0.67 12.13
C LEU A 178 -5.10 0.49 12.30
N ASN A 179 -5.73 1.19 13.24
CA ASN A 179 -7.18 1.14 13.42
C ASN A 179 -7.93 1.70 12.21
N VAL A 180 -7.43 2.79 11.60
CA VAL A 180 -7.98 3.31 10.34
C VAL A 180 -7.82 2.27 9.22
N MET A 181 -6.65 1.65 9.08
CA MET A 181 -6.42 0.63 8.06
C MET A 181 -7.33 -0.60 8.24
N LYS A 182 -7.56 -1.03 9.51
CA LYS A 182 -8.49 -2.11 9.84
C LYS A 182 -9.94 -1.79 9.42
N LYS A 183 -10.39 -0.55 9.68
CA LYS A 183 -11.73 -0.09 9.23
C LYS A 183 -11.84 -0.19 7.70
N ILE A 184 -10.82 0.27 6.96
CA ILE A 184 -10.78 0.24 5.48
C ILE A 184 -10.80 -1.21 4.96
N ALA A 185 -10.05 -2.12 5.57
CA ALA A 185 -10.04 -3.54 5.22
C ALA A 185 -11.43 -4.18 5.41
N ARG A 186 -12.08 -3.94 6.57
CA ARG A 186 -13.44 -4.45 6.88
C ARG A 186 -14.51 -3.92 5.93
N ASP A 187 -14.30 -2.74 5.34
CA ASP A 187 -15.19 -2.17 4.34
C ASP A 187 -15.00 -2.81 2.94
N GLY A 188 -14.13 -3.83 2.80
CA GLY A 188 -13.92 -4.61 1.57
C GLY A 188 -12.99 -3.95 0.56
N MET A 189 -12.16 -2.98 0.98
CA MET A 189 -11.13 -2.40 0.10
C MET A 189 -10.05 -3.42 -0.21
N SER A 190 -9.72 -3.59 -1.50
CA SER A 190 -8.54 -4.38 -1.90
C SER A 190 -7.26 -3.68 -1.43
N MET A 191 -6.41 -4.38 -0.72
CA MET A 191 -5.20 -3.79 -0.14
C MET A 191 -3.98 -4.69 -0.35
N ILE A 192 -2.85 -4.08 -0.70
CA ILE A 192 -1.53 -4.73 -0.61
C ILE A 192 -0.70 -3.91 0.38
N VAL A 193 -0.30 -4.53 1.47
CA VAL A 193 0.32 -3.84 2.61
C VAL A 193 1.70 -4.42 2.88
N VAL A 194 2.74 -3.63 2.65
CA VAL A 194 4.09 -3.91 3.15
C VAL A 194 4.19 -3.37 4.57
N THR A 195 4.44 -4.23 5.56
CA THR A 195 4.49 -3.80 6.97
C THR A 195 5.35 -4.72 7.82
N HIS A 196 5.78 -4.20 8.97
CA HIS A 196 6.41 -4.93 10.06
C HIS A 196 5.45 -5.15 11.25
N GLU A 197 4.20 -4.70 11.14
CA GLU A 197 3.17 -4.81 12.17
C GLU A 197 2.50 -6.19 12.14
N MET A 198 3.11 -7.19 12.79
CA MET A 198 2.63 -8.58 12.73
C MET A 198 1.25 -8.76 13.38
N GLY A 199 0.95 -7.98 14.43
CA GLY A 199 -0.39 -7.98 15.03
C GLY A 199 -1.48 -7.53 14.06
N PHE A 200 -1.20 -6.50 13.27
CA PHE A 200 -2.10 -6.07 12.20
C PHE A 200 -2.25 -7.14 11.12
N ALA A 201 -1.12 -7.72 10.65
CA ALA A 201 -1.14 -8.76 9.64
C ALA A 201 -2.01 -9.97 10.07
N LYS A 202 -1.85 -10.44 11.30
CA LYS A 202 -2.65 -11.55 11.87
C LYS A 202 -4.15 -11.26 11.89
N GLU A 203 -4.54 -10.00 12.11
CA GLU A 203 -5.95 -9.64 12.29
C GLU A 203 -6.68 -9.40 10.97
N VAL A 204 -6.00 -8.85 9.95
CA VAL A 204 -6.68 -8.35 8.75
C VAL A 204 -6.32 -9.07 7.46
N ALA A 205 -5.18 -9.80 7.41
CA ALA A 205 -4.74 -10.40 6.17
C ALA A 205 -5.62 -11.60 5.78
N ASP A 206 -6.01 -11.63 4.50
CA ASP A 206 -6.57 -12.81 3.86
C ASP A 206 -5.46 -13.71 3.31
N ARG A 207 -4.26 -13.13 3.11
CA ARG A 207 -3.11 -13.80 2.52
C ARG A 207 -1.81 -13.15 2.97
N ILE A 208 -0.80 -13.97 3.23
CA ILE A 208 0.56 -13.55 3.55
C ILE A 208 1.50 -13.94 2.41
N ILE A 209 2.33 -12.99 2.00
CA ILE A 209 3.46 -13.22 1.09
C ILE A 209 4.74 -12.92 1.86
N PHE A 210 5.62 -13.91 1.97
CA PHE A 210 6.94 -13.72 2.56
C PHE A 210 7.99 -13.60 1.46
N MET A 211 8.74 -12.50 1.46
CA MET A 211 9.80 -12.23 0.50
C MET A 211 11.17 -12.17 1.17
N ALA A 212 12.18 -12.80 0.56
CA ALA A 212 13.58 -12.64 0.93
C ALA A 212 14.47 -12.63 -0.32
N GLU A 213 15.53 -11.82 -0.31
CA GLU A 213 16.54 -11.75 -1.38
C GLU A 213 15.97 -11.55 -2.80
N GLY A 214 14.86 -10.86 -2.92
CA GLY A 214 14.19 -10.57 -4.21
C GLY A 214 13.24 -11.66 -4.69
N GLU A 215 13.02 -12.71 -3.90
CA GLU A 215 12.17 -13.86 -4.25
C GLU A 215 10.95 -13.95 -3.33
N VAL A 216 9.87 -14.56 -3.83
CA VAL A 216 8.74 -14.98 -3.02
C VAL A 216 9.03 -16.40 -2.52
N LEU A 217 9.22 -16.54 -1.22
CA LEU A 217 9.56 -17.83 -0.60
C LEU A 217 8.33 -18.55 -0.05
N GLU A 218 7.35 -17.81 0.43
CA GLU A 218 6.09 -18.39 0.90
C GLU A 218 4.93 -17.48 0.51
N ASP A 219 3.83 -18.09 0.08
CA ASP A 219 2.61 -17.44 -0.35
C ASP A 219 1.42 -18.30 0.12
N THR A 220 0.70 -17.82 1.12
CA THR A 220 -0.33 -18.62 1.77
C THR A 220 -1.56 -17.82 2.20
N ARG A 221 -2.74 -18.46 2.12
CA ARG A 221 -4.00 -17.97 2.72
C ARG A 221 -4.25 -18.54 4.11
N ASP A 222 -3.46 -19.49 4.56
CA ASP A 222 -3.45 -19.91 5.96
C ASP A 222 -2.59 -18.97 6.80
N VAL A 223 -3.15 -17.78 7.07
CA VAL A 223 -2.49 -16.73 7.85
C VAL A 223 -2.09 -17.22 9.24
N LYS A 224 -2.98 -17.97 9.91
CA LYS A 224 -2.69 -18.52 11.24
C LYS A 224 -1.55 -19.53 11.18
N GLY A 225 -1.61 -20.48 10.25
CA GLY A 225 -0.56 -21.48 10.07
C GLY A 225 0.80 -20.86 9.74
N PHE A 226 0.82 -19.78 8.95
CA PHE A 226 2.04 -19.03 8.67
C PHE A 226 2.71 -18.48 9.95
N PHE A 227 1.95 -17.88 10.85
CA PHE A 227 2.51 -17.32 12.08
C PHE A 227 2.83 -18.37 13.14
N ASP A 228 2.13 -19.52 13.15
CA ASP A 228 2.38 -20.61 14.09
C ASP A 228 3.58 -21.47 13.64
N LYS A 229 3.66 -21.82 12.36
CA LYS A 229 4.71 -22.65 11.78
C LYS A 229 4.87 -22.40 10.28
N PRO A 230 5.62 -21.37 9.86
CA PRO A 230 5.91 -21.14 8.44
C PRO A 230 6.55 -22.37 7.79
N GLN A 231 6.31 -22.55 6.48
CA GLN A 231 6.89 -23.69 5.74
C GLN A 231 8.37 -23.44 5.38
N ASP A 232 8.71 -22.21 4.98
CA ASP A 232 10.07 -21.83 4.62
C ASP A 232 10.94 -21.58 5.87
N GLU A 233 12.16 -22.10 5.89
CA GLU A 233 13.08 -21.95 7.04
C GLU A 233 13.45 -20.48 7.34
N ARG A 234 13.58 -19.64 6.31
CA ARG A 234 13.86 -18.20 6.48
C ARG A 234 12.66 -17.47 7.05
N ALA A 235 11.45 -17.89 6.63
CA ALA A 235 10.20 -17.38 7.20
C ALA A 235 10.11 -17.75 8.69
N GLN A 236 10.46 -18.98 9.07
CA GLN A 236 10.51 -19.42 10.48
C GLN A 236 11.47 -18.56 11.30
N GLN A 237 12.67 -18.33 10.79
CA GLN A 237 13.69 -17.48 11.45
C GLN A 237 13.21 -16.03 11.57
N PHE A 238 12.54 -15.50 10.55
CA PHE A 238 12.00 -14.15 10.54
C PHE A 238 10.88 -14.00 11.57
N VAL A 239 9.89 -14.88 11.52
CA VAL A 239 8.72 -14.86 12.42
C VAL A 239 9.16 -15.03 13.88
N SER A 240 10.09 -15.96 14.18
CA SER A 240 10.60 -16.15 15.53
C SER A 240 11.30 -14.91 16.11
N LYS A 241 12.03 -14.14 15.28
CA LYS A 241 12.67 -12.90 15.71
C LYS A 241 11.68 -11.77 15.99
N VAL A 242 10.63 -11.66 15.15
CA VAL A 242 9.70 -10.52 15.22
C VAL A 242 8.59 -10.73 16.26
N ILE A 243 8.20 -11.99 16.55
CA ILE A 243 7.18 -12.30 17.57
C ILE A 243 7.75 -12.26 19.00
N ASN A 244 9.04 -12.52 19.17
CA ASN A 244 9.69 -12.57 20.48
C ASN A 244 10.27 -11.23 20.95
N HIS A 245 9.99 -10.16 20.20
CA HIS A 245 10.25 -8.76 20.57
C HIS A 245 8.93 -7.99 20.75
#